data_97b130c0c0d369d2479c272e6b78080c
#
_entry.id   97b130c0c0d369d2479c272e6b78080c
#
_cell.length_a   1.000
_cell.length_b   1.000
_cell.length_c   1.000
_cell.angle_alpha   90.00
_cell.angle_beta   90.00
_cell.angle_gamma   90.00
#
_symmetry.space_group_name_H-M   'P 1'
#
loop_
_entity.id
_entity.type
_entity.pdbx_description
1 polymer ?
#
loop_
_entity_poly.entity_id
_entity_poly.type
_entity_poly.pdbx_seq_one_letter_code
_entity_poly.pdbx_strand_id
1 'polypeptide(L)'
;SPNDRLATALQQAADAAHDLCWRMPMDDAYGKELKSNFADMANIGGRTAGAISAAKFLERFTGKYPWAHLDIAGVAWSDGTAKGATGRPVPLLLEFVSNLAETPVDFHEKAGVSGRSGALAKPVAAKKSNVVRSK
;
A
#
# COMPACT_ATOMS: atom_id res chain seq x y z
N SER A 1 2.97 -1.36 3.99
CA SER A 1 3.56 -0.86 5.24
C SER A 1 2.51 -0.79 6.33
N PRO A 2 2.82 -1.23 7.56
CA PRO A 2 1.97 -1.02 8.73
C PRO A 2 2.11 0.41 9.29
N ASN A 3 3.10 1.18 8.84
CA ASN A 3 3.35 2.54 9.27
C ASN A 3 2.63 3.54 8.35
N ASP A 4 1.65 4.27 8.87
CA ASP A 4 0.84 5.20 8.08
C ASP A 4 1.64 6.40 7.56
N ARG A 5 2.57 6.93 8.36
CA ARG A 5 3.42 8.06 7.94
C ARG A 5 4.34 7.67 6.79
N LEU A 6 4.98 6.50 6.90
CA LEU A 6 5.84 5.97 5.84
C LEU A 6 5.04 5.66 4.57
N ALA A 7 3.86 5.04 4.72
CA ALA A 7 3.00 4.76 3.57
C ALA A 7 2.54 6.03 2.86
N THR A 8 2.18 7.07 3.62
CA THR A 8 1.80 8.38 3.06
C THR A 8 2.96 9.05 2.34
N ALA A 9 4.16 9.04 2.93
CA ALA A 9 5.35 9.63 2.29
C ALA A 9 5.72 8.92 0.98
N LEU A 10 5.64 7.57 0.95
CA LEU A 10 5.85 6.80 -0.27
C LEU A 10 4.77 7.09 -1.32
N GLN A 11 3.50 7.24 -0.93
CA GLN A 11 2.43 7.58 -1.85
C GLN A 11 2.64 8.97 -2.46
N GLN A 12 3.02 9.96 -1.68
CA GLN A 12 3.33 11.31 -2.17
C GLN A 12 4.50 11.31 -3.16
N ALA A 13 5.56 10.56 -2.84
CA ALA A 13 6.69 10.41 -3.75
C ALA A 13 6.30 9.69 -5.05
N ALA A 14 5.44 8.67 -4.97
CA ALA A 14 4.92 7.96 -6.13
C ALA A 14 4.12 8.88 -7.07
N ASP A 15 3.27 9.72 -6.49
CA ASP A 15 2.46 10.68 -7.23
C ASP A 15 3.34 11.75 -7.91
N ALA A 16 4.33 12.29 -7.19
CA ALA A 16 5.27 13.30 -7.72
C ALA A 16 6.16 12.73 -8.83
N ALA A 17 6.65 11.51 -8.66
CA ALA A 17 7.50 10.83 -9.65
C ALA A 17 6.72 10.22 -10.82
N HIS A 18 5.38 10.27 -10.83
CA HIS A 18 4.52 9.55 -11.77
C HIS A 18 4.81 8.03 -11.84
N ASP A 19 5.36 7.48 -10.76
CA ASP A 19 5.60 6.03 -10.57
C ASP A 19 4.61 5.49 -9.55
N LEU A 20 3.35 5.45 -9.95
CA LEU A 20 2.18 5.26 -9.08
C LEU A 20 2.23 3.95 -8.31
N CYS A 21 1.87 4.00 -7.04
CA CYS A 21 1.68 2.84 -6.20
C CYS A 21 0.27 2.83 -5.57
N TRP A 22 -0.11 1.67 -5.06
CA TRP A 22 -1.38 1.47 -4.39
C TRP A 22 -1.15 0.77 -3.05
N ARG A 23 -1.57 1.40 -1.96
CA ARG A 23 -1.43 0.81 -0.63
C ARG A 23 -2.38 -0.37 -0.45
N MET A 24 -1.81 -1.55 -0.24
CA MET A 24 -2.54 -2.77 0.08
C MET A 24 -2.78 -2.89 1.60
N PRO A 25 -3.88 -3.55 2.02
CA PRO A 25 -4.17 -3.79 3.43
C PRO A 25 -3.12 -4.71 4.06
N MET A 26 -2.90 -4.56 5.39
CA MET A 26 -1.95 -5.34 6.17
C MET A 26 -2.62 -5.98 7.40
N ASP A 27 -3.90 -6.34 7.29
CA ASP A 27 -4.65 -6.94 8.39
C ASP A 27 -4.05 -8.30 8.81
N ASP A 28 -4.13 -8.61 10.10
CA ASP A 28 -3.59 -9.85 10.66
C ASP A 28 -4.23 -11.12 10.10
N ALA A 29 -5.42 -11.00 9.52
CA ALA A 29 -6.09 -12.11 8.87
C ALA A 29 -5.25 -12.72 7.74
N TYR A 30 -4.51 -11.89 6.98
CA TYR A 30 -3.64 -12.36 5.88
C TYR A 30 -2.43 -13.16 6.37
N GLY A 31 -1.98 -12.95 7.60
CA GLY A 31 -0.89 -13.73 8.20
C GLY A 31 -1.27 -15.16 8.56
N LYS A 32 -2.57 -15.48 8.60
CA LYS A 32 -3.03 -16.84 8.93
C LYS A 32 -2.64 -17.88 7.88
N GLU A 33 -2.51 -17.47 6.62
CA GLU A 33 -2.10 -18.35 5.52
C GLU A 33 -0.62 -18.78 5.59
N LEU A 34 0.18 -18.10 6.42
CA LEU A 34 1.59 -18.42 6.63
C LEU A 34 1.82 -19.44 7.76
N LYS A 35 0.78 -20.06 8.28
CA LYS A 35 0.91 -21.11 9.27
C LYS A 35 1.55 -22.34 8.66
N SER A 36 2.50 -22.96 9.41
CA SER A 36 3.14 -24.21 9.05
C SER A 36 2.96 -25.20 10.19
N ASN A 37 2.86 -26.48 9.85
CA ASN A 37 2.87 -27.57 10.83
C ASN A 37 4.29 -28.05 11.17
N PHE A 38 5.30 -27.61 10.40
CA PHE A 38 6.66 -28.14 10.46
C PHE A 38 7.73 -27.07 10.69
N ALA A 39 7.37 -25.79 10.58
CA ALA A 39 8.27 -24.65 10.73
C ALA A 39 7.57 -23.52 11.46
N ASP A 40 8.31 -22.49 11.85
CA ASP A 40 7.75 -21.28 12.52
C ASP A 40 6.72 -20.58 11.62
N MET A 41 6.93 -20.64 10.31
CA MET A 41 5.98 -20.18 9.28
C MET A 41 6.27 -20.82 7.93
N ALA A 42 5.28 -20.82 7.05
CA ALA A 42 5.47 -21.14 5.64
C ALA A 42 6.14 -19.97 4.92
N ASN A 43 6.99 -20.25 3.92
CA ASN A 43 7.64 -19.21 3.11
C ASN A 43 6.75 -18.67 1.98
N ILE A 44 5.62 -19.33 1.70
CA ILE A 44 4.61 -18.88 0.76
C ILE A 44 3.22 -19.04 1.38
N GLY A 45 2.31 -18.14 1.06
CA GLY A 45 0.88 -18.24 1.40
C GLY A 45 0.11 -19.02 0.34
N GLY A 46 -1.21 -18.94 0.41
CA GLY A 46 -2.13 -19.49 -0.57
C GLY A 46 -2.07 -18.77 -1.93
N ARG A 47 -2.98 -19.16 -2.83
CA ARG A 47 -3.05 -18.58 -4.19
C ARG A 47 -3.61 -17.15 -4.23
N THR A 48 -4.29 -16.73 -3.17
CA THR A 48 -4.95 -15.43 -3.07
C THR A 48 -4.10 -14.42 -2.31
N ALA A 49 -4.23 -13.13 -2.65
CA ALA A 49 -3.55 -12.03 -1.96
C ALA A 49 -2.02 -12.17 -1.83
N GLY A 50 -1.35 -12.72 -2.86
CA GLY A 50 0.09 -13.05 -2.82
C GLY A 50 0.98 -11.87 -2.41
N ALA A 51 0.73 -10.67 -2.92
CA ALA A 51 1.46 -9.46 -2.54
C ALA A 51 1.33 -9.14 -1.04
N ILE A 52 0.14 -9.35 -0.46
CA ILE A 52 -0.12 -9.10 0.96
C ILE A 52 0.50 -10.21 1.81
N SER A 53 0.39 -11.47 1.40
CA SER A 53 1.04 -12.61 2.08
C SER A 53 2.55 -12.44 2.12
N ALA A 54 3.18 -12.01 1.01
CA ALA A 54 4.61 -11.71 0.95
C ALA A 54 4.99 -10.60 1.94
N ALA A 55 4.19 -9.54 2.01
CA ALA A 55 4.40 -8.47 2.98
C ALA A 55 4.25 -8.99 4.43
N LYS A 56 3.24 -9.80 4.72
CA LYS A 56 3.06 -10.40 6.07
C LYS A 56 4.20 -11.36 6.45
N PHE A 57 4.79 -12.06 5.48
CA PHE A 57 6.00 -12.85 5.71
C PHE A 57 7.17 -11.96 6.13
N LEU A 58 7.46 -10.91 5.37
CA LEU A 58 8.56 -9.98 5.63
C LEU A 58 8.38 -9.22 6.94
N GLU A 59 7.15 -8.88 7.33
CA GLU A 59 6.83 -8.19 8.58
C GLU A 59 7.41 -8.87 9.81
N ARG A 60 7.53 -10.21 9.79
CA ARG A 60 8.10 -10.99 10.90
C ARG A 60 9.56 -10.65 11.18
N PHE A 61 10.29 -10.13 10.20
CA PHE A 61 11.71 -9.83 10.27
C PHE A 61 12.02 -8.35 10.48
N THR A 62 11.00 -7.49 10.39
CA THR A 62 11.15 -6.03 10.37
C THR A 62 10.62 -5.33 11.63
N GLY A 63 10.22 -6.07 12.65
CA GLY A 63 9.52 -5.55 13.85
C GLY A 63 10.24 -4.44 14.64
N LYS A 64 11.52 -4.17 14.33
CA LYS A 64 12.32 -3.12 14.99
C LYS A 64 12.41 -1.82 14.17
N TYR A 65 11.92 -1.83 12.94
CA TYR A 65 12.12 -0.73 12.01
C TYR A 65 10.81 -0.29 11.36
N PRO A 66 10.64 1.01 11.07
CA PRO A 66 9.66 1.45 10.08
C PRO A 66 10.02 0.83 8.73
N TRP A 67 9.07 0.16 8.07
CA TRP A 67 9.36 -0.55 6.84
C TRP A 67 8.19 -0.52 5.88
N ALA A 68 8.49 -0.73 4.61
CA ALA A 68 7.51 -0.94 3.57
C ALA A 68 7.98 -2.07 2.64
N HIS A 69 7.02 -2.84 2.14
CA HIS A 69 7.19 -3.77 1.03
C HIS A 69 6.58 -3.16 -0.22
N LEU A 70 7.32 -3.15 -1.31
CA LEU A 70 6.84 -2.75 -2.63
C LEU A 70 6.80 -3.99 -3.51
N ASP A 71 5.61 -4.50 -3.79
CA ASP A 71 5.42 -5.59 -4.74
C ASP A 71 5.43 -5.01 -6.16
N ILE A 72 6.39 -5.45 -6.95
CA ILE A 72 6.61 -4.98 -8.33
C ILE A 72 6.31 -6.05 -9.39
N ALA A 73 5.78 -7.19 -8.99
CA ALA A 73 5.57 -8.34 -9.89
C ALA A 73 4.72 -7.98 -11.12
N GLY A 74 3.74 -7.09 -10.96
CA GLY A 74 2.88 -6.65 -12.06
C GLY A 74 3.42 -5.49 -12.89
N VAL A 75 4.56 -4.88 -12.54
CA VAL A 75 5.01 -3.63 -13.16
C VAL A 75 6.50 -3.60 -13.51
N ALA A 76 7.29 -4.56 -13.04
CA ALA A 76 8.74 -4.57 -13.23
C ALA A 76 9.18 -4.89 -14.67
N TRP A 77 8.30 -5.50 -15.45
CA TRP A 77 8.59 -6.01 -16.77
C TRP A 77 7.49 -5.66 -17.77
N SER A 78 7.88 -5.33 -18.99
CA SER A 78 6.98 -5.16 -20.13
C SER A 78 7.16 -6.31 -21.10
N ASP A 79 6.04 -6.90 -21.52
CA ASP A 79 6.02 -7.96 -22.54
C ASP A 79 5.81 -7.38 -23.95
N GLY A 80 5.85 -8.27 -24.97
CA GLY A 80 5.60 -7.93 -26.37
C GLY A 80 6.88 -7.56 -27.14
N THR A 81 6.75 -6.73 -28.17
CA THR A 81 7.85 -6.36 -29.08
C THR A 81 8.92 -5.49 -28.42
N ALA A 82 8.51 -4.68 -27.45
CA ALA A 82 9.40 -3.81 -26.66
C ALA A 82 9.61 -4.37 -25.23
N LYS A 83 9.76 -5.69 -25.13
CA LYS A 83 9.96 -6.34 -23.83
C LYS A 83 11.24 -5.89 -23.14
N GLY A 84 11.16 -5.73 -21.82
CA GLY A 84 12.30 -5.33 -21.00
C GLY A 84 11.89 -4.90 -19.61
N ALA A 85 12.87 -4.61 -18.77
CA ALA A 85 12.65 -4.04 -17.46
C ALA A 85 12.10 -2.62 -17.58
N THR A 86 11.10 -2.29 -16.75
CA THR A 86 10.47 -0.96 -16.74
C THR A 86 11.25 0.08 -15.96
N GLY A 87 12.15 -0.36 -15.07
CA GLY A 87 12.85 0.51 -14.13
C GLY A 87 12.05 0.88 -12.89
N ARG A 88 10.79 0.46 -12.79
CA ARG A 88 9.98 0.69 -11.59
C ARG A 88 10.45 -0.20 -10.43
N PRO A 89 10.48 0.30 -9.18
CA PRO A 89 10.01 1.59 -8.67
C PRO A 89 11.17 2.59 -8.44
N VAL A 90 12.18 2.64 -9.30
CA VAL A 90 13.35 3.51 -9.12
C VAL A 90 12.96 5.00 -9.04
N PRO A 91 12.08 5.55 -9.92
CA PRO A 91 11.68 6.95 -9.83
C PRO A 91 11.00 7.28 -8.49
N LEU A 92 10.09 6.44 -8.02
CA LEU A 92 9.44 6.58 -6.71
C LEU A 92 10.47 6.61 -5.57
N LEU A 93 11.41 5.68 -5.57
CA LEU A 93 12.41 5.57 -4.50
C LEU A 93 13.39 6.75 -4.51
N LEU A 94 13.79 7.22 -5.69
CA LEU A 94 14.63 8.41 -5.82
C LEU A 94 13.92 9.64 -5.25
N GLU A 95 12.68 9.88 -5.64
CA GLU A 95 11.88 10.99 -5.13
C GLU A 95 11.70 10.90 -3.60
N PHE A 96 11.38 9.71 -3.09
CA PHE A 96 11.23 9.49 -1.65
C PHE A 96 12.51 9.82 -0.87
N VAL A 97 13.67 9.33 -1.33
CA VAL A 97 14.95 9.58 -0.66
C VAL A 97 15.37 11.06 -0.78
N SER A 98 15.12 11.70 -1.92
CA SER A 98 15.40 13.13 -2.11
C SER A 98 14.58 13.98 -1.15
N ASN A 99 13.28 13.70 -1.01
CA ASN A 99 12.41 14.41 -0.08
C ASN A 99 12.85 14.22 1.39
N LEU A 100 13.33 13.03 1.76
CA LEU A 100 13.88 12.80 3.11
C LEU A 100 15.21 13.52 3.35
N ALA A 101 16.03 13.70 2.32
CA ALA A 101 17.27 14.46 2.43
C ALA A 101 17.00 15.96 2.65
N GLU A 102 15.97 16.50 2.01
CA GLU A 102 15.56 17.91 2.18
C GLU A 102 14.78 18.14 3.49
N THR A 103 13.90 17.23 3.82
CA THR A 103 13.02 17.32 5.00
C THR A 103 13.00 15.98 5.74
N PRO A 104 13.93 15.77 6.69
CA PRO A 104 13.99 14.52 7.44
C PRO A 104 12.70 14.25 8.23
N VAL A 105 12.18 13.04 8.12
CA VAL A 105 10.98 12.57 8.83
C VAL A 105 11.32 11.41 9.75
N ASP A 106 10.96 11.51 11.02
CA ASP A 106 11.04 10.38 11.94
C ASP A 106 9.81 9.47 11.79
N PHE A 107 10.03 8.29 11.24
CA PHE A 107 8.99 7.26 11.10
C PHE A 107 8.85 6.36 12.32
N HIS A 108 9.73 6.46 13.34
CA HIS A 108 9.59 5.71 14.59
C HIS A 108 8.52 6.31 15.51
N GLU A 109 8.22 7.58 15.36
CA GLU A 109 7.17 8.22 16.13
C GLU A 109 5.82 7.60 15.77
N LYS A 110 5.15 6.99 16.73
CA LYS A 110 3.79 6.49 16.56
C LYS A 110 2.92 7.68 16.18
N ALA A 111 2.21 7.56 15.06
CA ALA A 111 1.16 8.52 14.73
C ALA A 111 0.27 8.66 15.97
N GLY A 112 0.22 9.87 16.54
CA GLY A 112 -0.67 10.14 17.66
C GLY A 112 -2.05 9.62 17.27
N VAL A 113 -2.70 8.88 18.16
CA VAL A 113 -4.06 8.37 17.97
C VAL A 113 -4.97 9.59 17.90
N SER A 114 -5.02 10.23 16.73
CA SER A 114 -6.08 11.16 16.38
C SER A 114 -7.32 10.29 16.21
N GLY A 115 -8.19 10.33 17.24
CA GLY A 115 -9.42 9.56 17.25
C GLY A 115 -10.14 9.72 15.91
N ARG A 116 -10.26 8.62 15.17
CA ARG A 116 -11.24 8.50 14.11
C ARG A 116 -12.63 8.51 14.74
N SER A 117 -13.11 9.71 15.09
CA SER A 117 -14.55 9.96 15.17
C SER A 117 -15.08 9.77 13.75
N GLY A 118 -15.50 8.56 13.45
CA GLY A 118 -16.20 8.23 12.21
C GLY A 118 -17.56 8.90 12.21
N ALA A 119 -17.63 10.17 11.85
CA ALA A 119 -18.87 10.76 11.40
C ALA A 119 -19.20 10.10 10.05
N LEU A 120 -20.04 9.07 10.10
CA LEU A 120 -20.75 8.55 8.92
C LEU A 120 -21.43 9.74 8.23
N ALA A 121 -20.93 10.12 7.06
CA ALA A 121 -21.59 11.10 6.21
C ALA A 121 -23.02 10.61 5.97
N LYS A 122 -24.01 11.43 6.36
CA LYS A 122 -25.43 11.17 6.08
C LYS A 122 -25.61 11.04 4.56
N PRO A 123 -26.38 10.06 4.09
CA PRO A 123 -26.65 9.93 2.66
C PRO A 123 -27.35 11.19 2.16
N VAL A 124 -26.80 11.75 1.09
CA VAL A 124 -27.41 12.88 0.36
C VAL A 124 -28.75 12.41 -0.20
N ALA A 125 -29.84 13.01 0.22
CA ALA A 125 -31.17 12.72 -0.27
C ALA A 125 -31.24 12.98 -1.79
N ALA A 126 -31.58 11.96 -2.56
CA ALA A 126 -31.78 12.09 -3.98
C ALA A 126 -32.96 13.02 -4.26
N LYS A 127 -32.72 14.14 -4.96
CA LYS A 127 -33.77 15.02 -5.48
C LYS A 127 -34.58 14.23 -6.50
N LYS A 128 -35.89 14.05 -6.22
CA LYS A 128 -36.84 13.52 -7.19
C LYS A 128 -36.94 14.48 -8.37
N SER A 129 -36.53 14.03 -9.56
CA SER A 129 -36.78 14.76 -10.80
C SER A 129 -38.24 14.62 -11.16
N ASN A 130 -38.97 15.75 -11.18
CA ASN A 130 -40.32 15.84 -11.75
C ASN A 130 -40.22 15.68 -13.29
N VAL A 131 -40.57 14.52 -13.78
CA VAL A 131 -40.83 14.34 -15.22
C VAL A 131 -42.22 14.90 -15.50
N VAL A 132 -42.25 16.04 -16.13
CA VAL A 132 -43.50 16.60 -16.72
C VAL A 132 -43.84 15.80 -17.94
N ARG A 133 -44.95 15.05 -17.90
CA ARG A 133 -45.56 14.44 -19.10
C ARG A 133 -46.40 15.50 -19.78
N SER A 134 -45.98 15.98 -20.91
CA SER A 134 -46.85 16.75 -21.87
C SER A 134 -47.72 15.77 -22.65
N LYS A 135 -48.96 16.17 -22.77
CA LYS A 135 -50.01 15.51 -23.55
C LYS A 135 -49.75 15.65 -25.06
#